data_6410aca8101db2c666cff9843adf859f
#
_entry.id   6410aca8101db2c666cff9843adf859f
#
_cell.length_a   1.000
_cell.length_b   1.000
_cell.length_c   1.000
_cell.angle_alpha   90.00
_cell.angle_beta   90.00
_cell.angle_gamma   90.00
#
_symmetry.space_group_name_H-M   'P 1'
#
loop_
_entity.id
_entity.type
_entity.pdbx_description
1 polymer ?
#
loop_
_entity_poly.entity_id
_entity_poly.type
_entity_poly.pdbx_seq_one_letter_code
_entity_poly.pdbx_strand_id
1 'polypeptide(L)'
;MGIQNKDGALYFATGIDNTGLYKSRREAIGIIKAMADEITSFDVFGGIGISAGIAFARAAKESYDFEKRFQKAMLEVATLSKEVDGSLTEYMNRVMDMIRDIPIAGDEAAKALYQIVSAGHDGANGMEILEVSAKAATGGLTETATAADAITTILNAYGMQADKAKSVSDKLFTTVRLGKTTFGELGTSIAQAAPIAASFGISLDDVLAAVATITKQGVPTSEAMTKIRA
;
A
#
# COMPACT_ATOMS: atom_id res chain seq x y z
N MET A 1 37.23 4.08 -1.44
CA MET A 1 35.97 3.92 -0.75
C MET A 1 36.16 2.90 0.35
N GLY A 2 36.22 3.33 1.60
CA GLY A 2 36.58 2.49 2.73
C GLY A 2 35.31 1.94 3.43
N ILE A 3 35.21 0.63 3.49
CA ILE A 3 34.25 -0.08 4.31
C ILE A 3 34.79 -0.06 5.73
N GLN A 4 34.22 0.70 6.65
CA GLN A 4 34.51 0.59 8.07
C GLN A 4 33.57 -0.43 8.69
N ASN A 5 34.14 -1.56 9.08
CA ASN A 5 33.46 -2.61 9.82
C ASN A 5 33.58 -2.30 11.32
N LYS A 6 32.52 -1.91 11.99
CA LYS A 6 32.40 -1.87 13.45
C LYS A 6 31.15 -2.65 13.82
N ASP A 7 31.33 -3.69 14.59
CA ASP A 7 30.29 -4.46 15.30
C ASP A 7 29.36 -5.32 14.43
N GLY A 8 29.82 -5.89 13.31
CA GLY A 8 29.08 -6.92 12.57
C GLY A 8 27.82 -6.45 11.86
N ALA A 9 27.56 -5.14 11.78
CA ALA A 9 26.46 -4.58 11.01
C ALA A 9 26.96 -4.08 9.64
N LEU A 10 26.31 -4.52 8.57
CA LEU A 10 26.54 -3.99 7.21
C LEU A 10 25.87 -2.62 7.12
N TYR A 11 26.66 -1.55 7.11
CA TYR A 11 26.17 -0.21 6.81
C TYR A 11 26.28 0.03 5.31
N PHE A 12 25.16 0.07 4.62
CA PHE A 12 25.10 0.64 3.28
C PHE A 12 25.10 2.16 3.39
N ALA A 13 26.18 2.81 2.96
CA ALA A 13 26.15 4.25 2.78
C ALA A 13 25.32 4.56 1.53
N THR A 14 23.99 4.70 1.72
CA THR A 14 23.13 5.28 0.70
C THR A 14 23.47 6.76 0.63
N GLY A 15 24.00 7.23 -0.50
CA GLY A 15 24.32 8.64 -0.75
C GLY A 15 23.09 9.53 -0.92
N ILE A 16 22.06 9.32 -0.10
CA ILE A 16 20.84 10.14 -0.07
C ILE A 16 21.19 11.43 0.68
N ASP A 17 21.27 12.53 -0.05
CA ASP A 17 21.40 13.85 0.54
C ASP A 17 20.07 14.27 1.19
N ASN A 18 19.92 13.96 2.46
CA ASN A 18 18.75 14.32 3.26
C ASN A 18 18.82 15.76 3.85
N THR A 19 19.83 16.55 3.44
CA THR A 19 20.09 17.87 4.02
C THR A 19 18.89 18.82 3.82
N GLY A 20 18.25 18.77 2.66
CA GLY A 20 17.05 19.54 2.37
C GLY A 20 15.86 19.14 3.26
N LEU A 21 15.66 17.86 3.46
CA LEU A 21 14.58 17.30 4.29
C LEU A 21 14.77 17.67 5.77
N TYR A 22 16.00 17.57 6.30
CA TYR A 22 16.32 17.97 7.67
C TYR A 22 16.21 19.49 7.87
N LYS A 23 16.48 20.29 6.84
CA LYS A 23 16.33 21.74 6.89
C LYS A 23 14.85 22.13 6.94
N SER A 24 14.05 21.64 6.02
CA SER A 24 12.59 21.87 6.01
C SER A 24 11.89 21.38 7.28
N ARG A 25 12.33 20.23 7.81
CA ARG A 25 11.85 19.70 9.09
C ARG A 25 12.18 20.62 10.26
N ARG A 26 13.41 21.15 10.32
CA ARG A 26 13.84 22.05 11.41
C ARG A 26 13.08 23.36 11.36
N GLU A 27 12.82 23.88 10.17
CA GLU A 27 12.01 25.07 9.93
C GLU A 27 10.55 24.81 10.33
N ALA A 28 9.95 23.71 9.93
CA ALA A 28 8.58 23.32 10.31
C ALA A 28 8.44 23.17 11.83
N ILE A 29 9.37 22.48 12.50
CA ILE A 29 9.38 22.34 13.97
C ILE A 29 9.57 23.71 14.62
N GLY A 30 10.40 24.59 14.07
CA GLY A 30 10.59 25.96 14.55
C GLY A 30 9.30 26.79 14.46
N ILE A 31 8.59 26.71 13.35
CA ILE A 31 7.29 27.40 13.14
C ILE A 31 6.24 26.83 14.11
N ILE A 32 6.17 25.52 14.26
CA ILE A 32 5.26 24.82 15.18
C ILE A 32 5.52 25.25 16.62
N LYS A 33 6.78 25.32 17.01
CA LYS A 33 7.17 25.73 18.36
C LYS A 33 6.86 27.22 18.61
N ALA A 34 7.15 28.09 17.66
CA ALA A 34 6.82 29.52 17.73
C ALA A 34 5.31 29.74 17.84
N MET A 35 4.50 29.03 17.04
CA MET A 35 3.03 29.08 17.14
C MET A 35 2.52 28.53 18.48
N ALA A 36 3.12 27.46 19.03
CA ALA A 36 2.75 26.92 20.31
C ALA A 36 3.08 27.88 21.46
N ASP A 37 4.23 28.55 21.39
CA ASP A 37 4.66 29.56 22.37
C ASP A 37 3.78 30.82 22.28
N GLU A 38 3.31 31.21 21.09
CA GLU A 38 2.41 32.33 20.87
C GLU A 38 0.99 32.03 21.40
N ILE A 39 0.49 30.80 21.20
CA ILE A 39 -0.80 30.34 21.73
C ILE A 39 -0.79 30.22 23.25
N THR A 40 0.33 29.85 23.87
CA THR A 40 0.47 29.78 25.33
C THR A 40 0.62 31.16 25.98
N SER A 41 1.07 32.18 25.24
CA SER A 41 1.16 33.57 25.71
C SER A 41 -0.16 34.34 25.64
N PHE A 42 -1.19 33.76 24.98
CA PHE A 42 -2.53 34.36 24.87
C PHE A 42 -3.39 33.92 26.07
N ASP A 43 -3.09 34.52 27.22
CA ASP A 43 -3.75 34.28 28.51
C ASP A 43 -5.04 35.10 28.64
N VAL A 44 -6.04 34.83 27.77
CA VAL A 44 -7.33 35.56 27.87
C VAL A 44 -8.55 34.68 28.16
N PHE A 45 -8.43 33.36 28.01
CA PHE A 45 -9.49 32.41 28.40
C PHE A 45 -8.91 31.05 28.84
N GLY A 46 -8.70 30.89 30.13
CA GLY A 46 -8.02 29.77 30.79
C GLY A 46 -8.58 28.36 30.60
N GLY A 47 -9.13 28.03 29.48
CA GLY A 47 -9.61 26.68 29.11
C GLY A 47 -9.43 26.33 27.64
N ILE A 48 -9.53 27.30 26.72
CA ILE A 48 -9.51 27.06 25.27
C ILE A 48 -8.06 26.95 24.75
N GLY A 49 -7.12 27.73 25.33
CA GLY A 49 -5.72 27.74 24.90
C GLY A 49 -5.00 26.41 25.17
N ILE A 50 -5.26 25.77 26.31
CA ILE A 50 -4.63 24.48 26.68
C ILE A 50 -5.15 23.34 25.79
N SER A 51 -6.45 23.31 25.49
CA SER A 51 -7.04 22.28 24.62
C SER A 51 -6.57 22.42 23.16
N ALA A 52 -6.41 23.64 22.65
CA ALA A 52 -5.89 23.91 21.31
C ALA A 52 -4.39 23.54 21.22
N GLY A 53 -3.58 23.87 22.23
CA GLY A 53 -2.17 23.50 22.31
C GLY A 53 -1.96 21.98 22.37
N ILE A 54 -2.78 21.27 23.13
CA ILE A 54 -2.75 19.79 23.22
C ILE A 54 -3.18 19.16 21.88
N ALA A 55 -4.25 19.69 21.25
CA ALA A 55 -4.69 19.20 19.95
C ALA A 55 -3.63 19.41 18.87
N PHE A 56 -2.97 20.55 18.86
CA PHE A 56 -1.89 20.87 17.94
C PHE A 56 -0.64 20.00 18.18
N ALA A 57 -0.24 19.79 19.44
CA ALA A 57 0.86 18.89 19.78
C ALA A 57 0.57 17.42 19.38
N ARG A 58 -0.68 16.98 19.51
CA ARG A 58 -1.11 15.65 19.03
C ARG A 58 -1.03 15.56 17.51
N ALA A 59 -1.56 16.52 16.78
CA ALA A 59 -1.51 16.57 15.32
C ALA A 59 -0.06 16.56 14.79
N ALA A 60 0.82 17.35 15.42
CA ALA A 60 2.24 17.39 15.08
C ALA A 60 2.95 16.05 15.36
N LYS A 61 2.62 15.38 16.46
CA LYS A 61 3.14 14.07 16.79
C LYS A 61 2.64 13.01 15.80
N GLU A 62 1.35 13.01 15.49
CA GLU A 62 0.74 12.08 14.53
C GLU A 62 1.35 12.24 13.13
N SER A 63 1.58 13.48 12.68
CA SER A 63 2.27 13.78 11.41
C SER A 63 3.71 13.28 11.42
N TYR A 64 4.44 13.45 12.52
CA TYR A 64 5.81 12.95 12.66
C TYR A 64 5.88 11.42 12.67
N ASP A 65 4.98 10.78 13.41
CA ASP A 65 4.90 9.31 13.48
C ASP A 65 4.47 8.71 12.14
N PHE A 66 3.57 9.39 11.41
CA PHE A 66 3.20 9.04 10.03
C PHE A 66 4.41 9.10 9.10
N GLU A 67 5.12 10.23 9.08
CA GLU A 67 6.30 10.41 8.23
C GLU A 67 7.34 9.31 8.47
N LYS A 68 7.62 8.98 9.73
CA LYS A 68 8.55 7.90 10.07
C LYS A 68 8.10 6.53 9.56
N ARG A 69 6.82 6.20 9.76
CA ARG A 69 6.29 4.91 9.29
C ARG A 69 6.33 4.82 7.77
N PHE A 70 5.91 5.88 7.09
CA PHE A 70 5.93 5.95 5.64
C PHE A 70 7.36 5.85 5.08
N GLN A 71 8.30 6.65 5.59
CA GLN A 71 9.71 6.58 5.17
C GLN A 71 10.30 5.19 5.39
N LYS A 72 10.05 4.57 6.55
CA LYS A 72 10.52 3.21 6.82
C LYS A 72 9.97 2.22 5.80
N ALA A 73 8.67 2.24 5.54
CA ALA A 73 8.03 1.34 4.60
C ALA A 73 8.54 1.56 3.16
N MET A 74 8.78 2.81 2.75
CA MET A 74 9.36 3.13 1.44
C MET A 74 10.83 2.70 1.32
N LEU A 75 11.61 2.73 2.41
CA LEU A 75 12.95 2.15 2.43
C LEU A 75 12.92 0.63 2.23
N GLU A 76 11.91 -0.07 2.77
CA GLU A 76 11.72 -1.49 2.51
C GLU A 76 11.40 -1.74 1.03
N VAL A 77 10.56 -0.92 0.39
CA VAL A 77 10.33 -0.96 -1.07
C VAL A 77 11.62 -0.77 -1.84
N ALA A 78 12.44 0.21 -1.44
CA ALA A 78 13.71 0.51 -2.11
C ALA A 78 14.71 -0.67 -2.08
N THR A 79 14.60 -1.60 -1.12
CA THR A 79 15.47 -2.79 -1.11
C THR A 79 15.15 -3.78 -2.22
N LEU A 80 13.95 -3.75 -2.78
CA LEU A 80 13.49 -4.65 -3.84
C LEU A 80 13.44 -3.98 -5.21
N SER A 81 13.19 -2.67 -5.25
CA SER A 81 13.02 -1.92 -6.48
C SER A 81 14.35 -1.70 -7.19
N LYS A 82 14.39 -1.97 -8.49
CA LYS A 82 15.54 -1.68 -9.37
C LYS A 82 15.46 -0.27 -9.94
N GLU A 83 14.29 0.34 -9.93
CA GLU A 83 14.04 1.68 -10.49
C GLU A 83 14.26 2.81 -9.47
N VAL A 84 14.38 2.49 -8.18
CA VAL A 84 14.67 3.46 -7.11
C VAL A 84 16.11 3.96 -7.13
N ASP A 85 17.00 3.38 -7.92
CA ASP A 85 18.43 3.71 -8.00
C ASP A 85 18.76 5.17 -8.39
N GLY A 86 17.74 5.99 -8.73
CA GLY A 86 17.90 7.41 -9.01
C GLY A 86 17.10 8.34 -8.11
N SER A 87 16.01 7.91 -7.48
CA SER A 87 15.11 8.86 -6.82
C SER A 87 14.04 8.20 -5.94
N LEU A 88 14.45 7.63 -4.80
CA LEU A 88 13.49 7.22 -3.75
C LEU A 88 12.51 8.36 -3.41
N THR A 89 13.00 9.61 -3.39
CA THR A 89 12.19 10.80 -3.13
C THR A 89 11.12 10.99 -4.19
N GLU A 90 11.42 10.79 -5.47
CA GLU A 90 10.42 10.88 -6.54
C GLU A 90 9.37 9.79 -6.40
N TYR A 91 9.79 8.57 -6.10
CA TYR A 91 8.88 7.44 -5.88
C TYR A 91 7.96 7.68 -4.68
N MET A 92 8.52 8.19 -3.57
CA MET A 92 7.74 8.63 -2.40
C MET A 92 6.73 9.73 -2.75
N ASN A 93 7.13 10.73 -3.53
CA ASN A 93 6.25 11.81 -3.96
C ASN A 93 5.08 11.27 -4.81
N ARG A 94 5.34 10.36 -5.73
CA ARG A 94 4.27 9.71 -6.55
C ARG A 94 3.26 8.95 -5.68
N VAL A 95 3.73 8.22 -4.66
CA VAL A 95 2.83 7.57 -3.70
C VAL A 95 2.03 8.59 -2.91
N MET A 96 2.67 9.66 -2.44
CA MET A 96 2.01 10.73 -1.69
C MET A 96 0.97 11.49 -2.54
N ASP A 97 1.24 11.71 -3.82
CA ASP A 97 0.27 12.32 -4.74
C ASP A 97 -0.94 11.41 -4.94
N MET A 98 -0.73 10.11 -5.12
CA MET A 98 -1.81 9.15 -5.27
C MET A 98 -2.74 9.10 -4.03
N ILE A 99 -2.19 9.10 -2.81
CA ILE A 99 -3.01 9.02 -1.59
C ILE A 99 -3.76 10.32 -1.25
N ARG A 100 -3.51 11.42 -1.96
CA ARG A 100 -4.36 12.62 -1.85
C ARG A 100 -5.75 12.39 -2.44
N ASP A 101 -5.82 11.57 -3.48
CA ASP A 101 -7.06 11.31 -4.21
C ASP A 101 -7.77 10.04 -3.72
N ILE A 102 -7.05 9.14 -3.07
CA ILE A 102 -7.55 7.85 -2.59
C ILE A 102 -7.37 7.80 -1.06
N PRO A 103 -8.45 7.59 -0.27
CA PRO A 103 -8.41 7.67 1.19
C PRO A 103 -7.77 6.43 1.83
N ILE A 104 -6.48 6.23 1.61
CA ILE A 104 -5.67 5.18 2.25
C ILE A 104 -4.49 5.81 3.00
N ALA A 105 -3.99 5.12 4.01
CA ALA A 105 -2.81 5.56 4.75
C ALA A 105 -1.53 5.36 3.92
N GLY A 106 -0.56 6.28 4.04
CA GLY A 106 0.68 6.19 3.26
C GLY A 106 1.52 4.96 3.59
N ASP A 107 1.56 4.53 4.84
CA ASP A 107 2.24 3.30 5.23
C ASP A 107 1.51 2.04 4.73
N GLU A 108 0.20 2.08 4.58
CA GLU A 108 -0.59 1.04 3.92
C GLU A 108 -0.27 0.99 2.41
N ALA A 109 -0.22 2.14 1.74
CA ALA A 109 0.18 2.23 0.34
C ALA A 109 1.58 1.68 0.11
N ALA A 110 2.54 2.05 0.98
CA ALA A 110 3.92 1.56 0.88
C ALA A 110 4.04 0.04 1.11
N LYS A 111 3.28 -0.54 2.04
CA LYS A 111 3.22 -1.99 2.24
C LYS A 111 2.65 -2.72 1.02
N ALA A 112 1.58 -2.17 0.43
CA ALA A 112 1.01 -2.72 -0.80
C ALA A 112 2.01 -2.63 -1.96
N LEU A 113 2.71 -1.50 -2.10
CA LEU A 113 3.76 -1.34 -3.10
C LEU A 113 4.92 -2.33 -2.92
N TYR A 114 5.31 -2.61 -1.68
CA TYR A 114 6.30 -3.65 -1.39
C TYR A 114 5.86 -5.01 -1.95
N GLN A 115 4.60 -5.42 -1.74
CA GLN A 115 4.06 -6.67 -2.28
C GLN A 115 4.08 -6.67 -3.82
N ILE A 116 3.70 -5.55 -4.43
CA ILE A 116 3.65 -5.40 -5.89
C ILE A 116 5.05 -5.52 -6.49
N VAL A 117 6.04 -4.83 -5.92
CA VAL A 117 7.44 -4.90 -6.37
C VAL A 117 8.02 -6.30 -6.14
N SER A 118 7.72 -6.92 -4.99
CA SER A 118 8.10 -8.30 -4.69
C SER A 118 7.50 -9.31 -5.68
N ALA A 119 6.31 -9.02 -6.21
CA ALA A 119 5.67 -9.82 -7.26
C ALA A 119 6.26 -9.59 -8.67
N GLY A 120 7.25 -8.70 -8.81
CA GLY A 120 7.96 -8.42 -10.06
C GLY A 120 7.44 -7.22 -10.86
N HIS A 121 6.53 -6.44 -10.28
CA HIS A 121 5.98 -5.24 -10.93
C HIS A 121 6.57 -3.97 -10.29
N ASP A 122 7.55 -3.35 -10.95
CA ASP A 122 8.27 -2.17 -10.44
C ASP A 122 7.96 -0.91 -11.26
N GLY A 123 8.39 0.24 -10.79
CA GLY A 123 8.32 1.52 -11.48
C GLY A 123 6.89 1.95 -11.82
N ALA A 124 6.68 2.36 -13.07
CA ALA A 124 5.38 2.82 -13.56
C ALA A 124 4.30 1.73 -13.46
N ASN A 125 4.66 0.48 -13.78
CA ASN A 125 3.76 -0.67 -13.69
C ASN A 125 3.35 -0.94 -12.24
N GLY A 126 4.29 -0.85 -11.30
CA GLY A 126 4.00 -1.00 -9.87
C GLY A 126 3.04 0.07 -9.36
N MET A 127 3.24 1.32 -9.78
CA MET A 127 2.35 2.44 -9.41
C MET A 127 0.95 2.29 -9.99
N GLU A 128 0.81 1.82 -11.24
CA GLU A 128 -0.50 1.55 -11.85
C GLU A 128 -1.26 0.48 -11.07
N ILE A 129 -0.61 -0.62 -10.73
CA ILE A 129 -1.22 -1.70 -9.92
C ILE A 129 -1.56 -1.19 -8.52
N LEU A 130 -0.71 -0.37 -7.91
CA LEU A 130 -0.96 0.21 -6.59
C LEU A 130 -2.22 1.07 -6.59
N GLU A 131 -2.38 1.95 -7.58
CA GLU A 131 -3.56 2.81 -7.71
C GLU A 131 -4.86 1.98 -7.84
N VAL A 132 -4.84 0.96 -8.69
CA VAL A 132 -5.98 0.04 -8.85
C VAL A 132 -6.26 -0.71 -7.56
N SER A 133 -5.23 -1.20 -6.88
CA SER A 133 -5.35 -1.95 -5.62
C SER A 133 -5.91 -1.08 -4.50
N ALA A 134 -5.49 0.18 -4.41
CA ALA A 134 -6.00 1.14 -3.43
C ALA A 134 -7.49 1.45 -3.64
N LYS A 135 -7.89 1.67 -4.90
CA LYS A 135 -9.31 1.85 -5.26
C LYS A 135 -10.13 0.60 -4.97
N ALA A 136 -9.59 -0.58 -5.28
CA ALA A 136 -10.24 -1.85 -5.01
C ALA A 136 -10.37 -2.12 -3.50
N ALA A 137 -9.36 -1.82 -2.71
CA ALA A 137 -9.39 -1.96 -1.26
C ALA A 137 -10.46 -1.07 -0.62
N THR A 138 -10.52 0.20 -1.02
CA THR A 138 -11.53 1.14 -0.54
C THR A 138 -12.95 0.68 -0.91
N GLY A 139 -13.18 0.31 -2.18
CA GLY A 139 -14.49 -0.16 -2.65
C GLY A 139 -14.88 -1.54 -2.13
N GLY A 140 -13.91 -2.40 -1.89
CA GLY A 140 -14.10 -3.78 -1.42
C GLY A 140 -14.02 -3.96 0.09
N LEU A 141 -13.82 -2.86 0.86
CA LEU A 141 -13.67 -2.86 2.32
C LEU A 141 -12.62 -3.86 2.80
N THR A 142 -11.45 -3.85 2.16
CA THR A 142 -10.31 -4.72 2.50
C THR A 142 -9.01 -3.91 2.58
N GLU A 143 -7.92 -4.52 3.00
CA GLU A 143 -6.60 -3.89 3.02
C GLU A 143 -6.03 -3.77 1.61
N THR A 144 -5.30 -2.68 1.33
CA THR A 144 -4.67 -2.44 0.02
C THR A 144 -3.66 -3.54 -0.33
N ALA A 145 -2.94 -4.06 0.65
CA ALA A 145 -2.02 -5.18 0.45
C ALA A 145 -2.73 -6.47 -0.01
N THR A 146 -3.92 -6.77 0.54
CA THR A 146 -4.73 -7.91 0.12
C THR A 146 -5.23 -7.75 -1.31
N ALA A 147 -5.67 -6.55 -1.68
CA ALA A 147 -6.09 -6.28 -3.05
C ALA A 147 -4.91 -6.36 -4.03
N ALA A 148 -3.74 -5.85 -3.65
CA ALA A 148 -2.51 -5.92 -4.43
C ALA A 148 -2.05 -7.37 -4.65
N ASP A 149 -2.05 -8.19 -3.60
CA ASP A 149 -1.70 -9.61 -3.68
C ASP A 149 -2.64 -10.38 -4.61
N ALA A 150 -3.94 -10.15 -4.51
CA ALA A 150 -4.92 -10.78 -5.40
C ALA A 150 -4.69 -10.41 -6.87
N ILE A 151 -4.50 -9.11 -7.15
CA ILE A 151 -4.33 -8.61 -8.51
C ILE A 151 -3.01 -9.12 -9.10
N THR A 152 -1.89 -8.99 -8.37
CA THR A 152 -0.58 -9.45 -8.85
C THR A 152 -0.51 -10.95 -9.02
N THR A 153 -1.13 -11.73 -8.13
CA THR A 153 -1.25 -13.19 -8.28
C THR A 153 -1.95 -13.56 -9.58
N ILE A 154 -3.06 -12.89 -9.92
CA ILE A 154 -3.79 -13.16 -11.17
C ILE A 154 -2.96 -12.73 -12.38
N LEU A 155 -2.39 -11.51 -12.35
CA LEU A 155 -1.55 -11.01 -13.45
C LEU A 155 -0.41 -11.99 -13.75
N ASN A 156 0.30 -12.44 -12.72
CA ASN A 156 1.42 -13.36 -12.86
C ASN A 156 0.96 -14.75 -13.33
N ALA A 157 -0.12 -15.28 -12.75
CA ALA A 157 -0.63 -16.60 -13.10
C ALA A 157 -1.05 -16.72 -14.57
N TYR A 158 -1.65 -15.65 -15.11
CA TYR A 158 -2.14 -15.62 -16.48
C TYR A 158 -1.20 -14.88 -17.45
N GLY A 159 0.00 -14.50 -17.02
CA GLY A 159 0.98 -13.79 -17.85
C GLY A 159 0.47 -12.44 -18.37
N MET A 160 -0.36 -11.75 -17.59
CA MET A 160 -0.95 -10.46 -17.95
C MET A 160 0.00 -9.31 -17.57
N GLN A 161 -0.04 -8.24 -18.35
CA GLN A 161 0.70 -7.01 -18.06
C GLN A 161 -0.07 -6.13 -17.06
N ALA A 162 0.63 -5.14 -16.47
CA ALA A 162 0.07 -4.23 -15.46
C ALA A 162 -1.19 -3.49 -15.91
N ASP A 163 -1.29 -3.13 -17.20
CA ASP A 163 -2.47 -2.48 -17.80
C ASP A 163 -3.78 -3.29 -17.68
N LYS A 164 -3.68 -4.57 -17.35
CA LYS A 164 -4.83 -5.45 -17.07
C LYS A 164 -5.30 -5.41 -15.62
N ALA A 165 -4.56 -4.76 -14.71
CA ALA A 165 -4.90 -4.70 -13.30
C ALA A 165 -6.34 -4.22 -13.05
N LYS A 166 -6.75 -3.15 -13.77
CA LYS A 166 -8.12 -2.65 -13.68
C LYS A 166 -9.15 -3.69 -14.11
N SER A 167 -8.92 -4.36 -15.24
CA SER A 167 -9.83 -5.40 -15.75
C SER A 167 -9.93 -6.57 -14.77
N VAL A 168 -8.82 -6.98 -14.14
CA VAL A 168 -8.80 -8.02 -13.12
C VAL A 168 -9.63 -7.58 -11.91
N SER A 169 -9.44 -6.37 -11.41
CA SER A 169 -10.22 -5.81 -10.31
C SER A 169 -11.72 -5.79 -10.63
N ASP A 170 -12.11 -5.33 -11.82
CA ASP A 170 -13.51 -5.29 -12.26
C ASP A 170 -14.14 -6.71 -12.30
N LYS A 171 -13.39 -7.73 -12.70
CA LYS A 171 -13.84 -9.14 -12.67
C LYS A 171 -14.03 -9.66 -11.25
N LEU A 172 -13.12 -9.32 -10.32
CA LEU A 172 -13.26 -9.67 -8.92
C LEU A 172 -14.51 -9.02 -8.29
N PHE A 173 -14.77 -7.74 -8.55
CA PHE A 173 -16.01 -7.08 -8.12
C PHE A 173 -17.27 -7.70 -8.73
N THR A 174 -17.20 -8.11 -9.99
CA THR A 174 -18.30 -8.82 -10.64
C THR A 174 -18.59 -10.15 -9.93
N THR A 175 -17.54 -10.88 -9.52
CA THR A 175 -17.66 -12.13 -8.76
C THR A 175 -18.30 -11.90 -7.39
N VAL A 176 -17.90 -10.82 -6.68
CA VAL A 176 -18.53 -10.41 -5.41
C VAL A 176 -20.02 -10.12 -5.61
N ARG A 177 -20.38 -9.44 -6.68
CA ARG A 177 -21.78 -9.09 -6.99
C ARG A 177 -22.65 -10.31 -7.32
N LEU A 178 -22.09 -11.31 -7.99
CA LEU A 178 -22.82 -12.49 -8.47
C LEU A 178 -22.81 -13.66 -7.48
N GLY A 179 -21.80 -13.73 -6.63
CA GLY A 179 -21.62 -14.77 -5.61
C GLY A 179 -22.06 -14.30 -4.22
N LYS A 180 -21.74 -15.15 -3.22
CA LYS A 180 -21.85 -14.81 -1.80
C LYS A 180 -20.44 -14.82 -1.22
N THR A 181 -19.68 -13.76 -1.49
CA THR A 181 -18.27 -13.59 -1.13
C THR A 181 -17.95 -12.10 -0.95
N THR A 182 -16.79 -11.78 -0.44
CA THR A 182 -16.25 -10.42 -0.34
C THR A 182 -14.97 -10.29 -1.18
N PHE A 183 -14.56 -9.06 -1.47
CA PHE A 183 -13.29 -8.82 -2.17
C PHE A 183 -12.09 -9.35 -1.36
N GLY A 184 -12.12 -9.15 -0.03
CA GLY A 184 -11.08 -9.66 0.86
C GLY A 184 -11.00 -11.18 0.89
N GLU A 185 -12.15 -11.89 0.93
CA GLU A 185 -12.17 -13.36 0.87
C GLU A 185 -11.65 -13.90 -0.47
N LEU A 186 -12.01 -13.26 -1.58
CA LEU A 186 -11.43 -13.59 -2.88
C LEU A 186 -9.92 -13.34 -2.89
N GLY A 187 -9.49 -12.18 -2.39
CA GLY A 187 -8.09 -11.78 -2.36
C GLY A 187 -7.21 -12.79 -1.62
N THR A 188 -7.65 -13.23 -0.45
CA THR A 188 -6.89 -14.21 0.36
C THR A 188 -6.95 -15.65 -0.16
N SER A 189 -7.91 -15.97 -1.06
CA SER A 189 -8.15 -17.34 -1.51
C SER A 189 -7.76 -17.60 -2.96
N ILE A 190 -7.68 -16.56 -3.82
CA ILE A 190 -7.48 -16.71 -5.26
C ILE A 190 -6.16 -17.42 -5.62
N ALA A 191 -5.12 -17.20 -4.83
CA ALA A 191 -3.82 -17.85 -5.00
C ALA A 191 -3.88 -19.38 -4.94
N GLN A 192 -4.94 -19.95 -4.34
CA GLN A 192 -5.12 -21.39 -4.25
C GLN A 192 -5.56 -22.04 -5.57
N ALA A 193 -6.26 -21.31 -6.41
CA ALA A 193 -6.86 -21.84 -7.64
C ALA A 193 -6.31 -21.20 -8.93
N ALA A 194 -6.08 -19.91 -8.96
CA ALA A 194 -5.73 -19.18 -10.19
C ALA A 194 -4.44 -19.70 -10.87
N PRO A 195 -3.32 -19.95 -10.18
CA PRO A 195 -2.11 -20.45 -10.83
C PRO A 195 -2.30 -21.85 -11.41
N ILE A 196 -3.05 -22.70 -10.72
CA ILE A 196 -3.31 -24.07 -11.18
C ILE A 196 -4.25 -24.06 -12.38
N ALA A 197 -5.36 -23.32 -12.31
CA ALA A 197 -6.29 -23.16 -13.41
C ALA A 197 -5.60 -22.62 -14.67
N ALA A 198 -4.75 -21.61 -14.53
CA ALA A 198 -3.97 -21.05 -15.62
C ALA A 198 -3.04 -22.09 -16.27
N SER A 199 -2.38 -22.94 -15.47
CA SER A 199 -1.49 -23.99 -15.98
C SER A 199 -2.22 -25.08 -16.78
N PHE A 200 -3.52 -25.26 -16.51
CA PHE A 200 -4.40 -26.16 -17.29
C PHE A 200 -5.13 -25.43 -18.43
N GLY A 201 -4.87 -24.15 -18.68
CA GLY A 201 -5.52 -23.38 -19.73
C GLY A 201 -6.96 -22.98 -19.41
N ILE A 202 -7.40 -23.11 -18.15
CA ILE A 202 -8.73 -22.66 -17.71
C ILE A 202 -8.69 -21.15 -17.56
N SER A 203 -9.66 -20.44 -18.17
CA SER A 203 -9.69 -18.98 -18.13
C SER A 203 -10.00 -18.45 -16.73
N LEU A 204 -9.53 -17.22 -16.44
CA LEU A 204 -9.88 -16.52 -15.19
C LEU A 204 -11.40 -16.38 -15.04
N ASP A 205 -12.12 -16.11 -16.15
CA ASP A 205 -13.56 -15.92 -16.13
C ASP A 205 -14.30 -17.20 -15.72
N ASP A 206 -13.84 -18.36 -16.18
CA ASP A 206 -14.43 -19.65 -15.78
C ASP A 206 -14.19 -19.95 -14.31
N VAL A 207 -12.99 -19.68 -13.80
CA VAL A 207 -12.67 -19.81 -12.37
C VAL A 207 -13.58 -18.93 -11.51
N LEU A 208 -13.69 -17.66 -11.88
CA LEU A 208 -14.50 -16.69 -11.12
C LEU A 208 -16.01 -16.99 -11.22
N ALA A 209 -16.49 -17.45 -12.36
CA ALA A 209 -17.87 -17.90 -12.53
C ALA A 209 -18.19 -19.13 -11.67
N ALA A 210 -17.27 -20.10 -11.60
CA ALA A 210 -17.40 -21.25 -10.73
C ALA A 210 -17.44 -20.85 -9.24
N VAL A 211 -16.55 -19.95 -8.81
CA VAL A 211 -16.53 -19.40 -7.44
C VAL A 211 -17.85 -18.72 -7.12
N ALA A 212 -18.34 -17.82 -8.00
CA ALA A 212 -19.61 -17.13 -7.81
C ALA A 212 -20.77 -18.11 -7.65
N THR A 213 -20.80 -19.16 -8.47
CA THR A 213 -21.85 -20.19 -8.46
C THR A 213 -21.83 -21.02 -7.18
N ILE A 214 -20.65 -21.47 -6.77
CA ILE A 214 -20.48 -22.30 -5.57
C ILE A 214 -20.76 -21.51 -4.30
N THR A 215 -20.24 -20.30 -4.20
CA THR A 215 -20.45 -19.45 -3.02
C THR A 215 -21.91 -19.00 -2.88
N LYS A 216 -22.61 -18.77 -4.00
CA LYS A 216 -24.03 -18.47 -3.99
C LYS A 216 -24.89 -19.56 -3.34
N GLN A 217 -24.41 -20.82 -3.38
CA GLN A 217 -25.05 -21.95 -2.71
C GLN A 217 -24.70 -22.06 -1.22
N GLY A 218 -23.90 -21.12 -0.68
CA GLY A 218 -23.55 -21.05 0.73
C GLY A 218 -22.22 -21.71 1.09
N VAL A 219 -21.44 -22.18 0.12
CA VAL A 219 -20.10 -22.71 0.36
C VAL A 219 -19.14 -21.55 0.63
N PRO A 220 -18.31 -21.59 1.69
CA PRO A 220 -17.30 -20.56 1.95
C PRO A 220 -16.32 -20.38 0.79
N THR A 221 -15.84 -19.16 0.55
CA THR A 221 -14.98 -18.82 -0.60
C THR A 221 -13.70 -19.65 -0.64
N SER A 222 -13.03 -19.85 0.50
CA SER A 222 -11.82 -20.69 0.59
C SER A 222 -12.08 -22.15 0.26
N GLU A 223 -13.24 -22.69 0.65
CA GLU A 223 -13.64 -24.06 0.33
C GLU A 223 -14.00 -24.19 -1.17
N ALA A 224 -14.68 -23.19 -1.74
CA ALA A 224 -14.97 -23.12 -3.17
C ALA A 224 -13.69 -23.16 -3.99
N MET A 225 -12.68 -22.35 -3.62
CA MET A 225 -11.36 -22.36 -4.28
C MET A 225 -10.65 -23.70 -4.16
N THR A 226 -10.74 -24.34 -3.00
CA THR A 226 -10.17 -25.69 -2.80
C THR A 226 -10.82 -26.73 -3.70
N LYS A 227 -12.16 -26.68 -3.86
CA LYS A 227 -12.90 -27.59 -4.74
C LYS A 227 -12.60 -27.37 -6.23
N ILE A 228 -12.36 -26.12 -6.63
CA ILE A 228 -11.97 -25.77 -8.02
C ILE A 228 -10.55 -26.27 -8.32
N ARG A 229 -9.67 -26.25 -7.33
CA ARG A 229 -8.29 -26.72 -7.46
C ARG A 229 -8.17 -28.24 -7.55
N ALA A 230 -9.08 -29.00 -6.95
CA ALA A 230 -9.02 -30.48 -6.85
C ALA A 230 -9.32 -31.16 -8.17
#